data_d98feb77f09f75dd15471128c0f34359
#
_entry.id   d98feb77f09f75dd15471128c0f34359
#
_cell.length_a   1.000
_cell.length_b   1.000
_cell.length_c   1.000
_cell.angle_alpha   90.00
_cell.angle_beta   90.00
_cell.angle_gamma   90.00
#
_symmetry.space_group_name_H-M   'P 1'
#
loop_
_entity.id
_entity.type
_entity.pdbx_description
1 polymer ?
#
loop_
_entity_poly.entity_id
_entity_poly.type
_entity_poly.pdbx_seq_one_letter_code
_entity_poly.pdbx_strand_id
1 'polypeptide(L)'
;MVKRVKKLAAMTLSLCFCASMLISCGQTKNGGNGSEESAFSVELPTGVEESAIYVEAVEGISDDFIRGMDASAVLSVENSGAKYYNYEGEEQDVFMTLAQSGVNYIRIRVWNDPYDENGNGYGGGNNDLDTAIELGKRATKYGMKVCIDFHYSDFWADPKRQHAPKAWEGMTADEKSEALY
;
A
#
# COMPACT_ATOMS: atom_id res chain seq x y z
N MET A 1 6.84 -3.05 59.90
CA MET A 1 8.25 -3.26 60.17
C MET A 1 8.91 -3.59 58.84
N VAL A 2 9.32 -2.62 58.13
CA VAL A 2 10.62 -2.05 57.83
C VAL A 2 11.61 -3.05 57.21
N LYS A 3 11.96 -2.86 55.94
CA LYS A 3 13.30 -2.39 55.54
C LYS A 3 13.37 -2.02 54.08
N ARG A 4 13.67 -0.74 53.84
CA ARG A 4 14.21 -0.19 52.61
C ARG A 4 15.62 -0.74 52.36
N VAL A 5 15.96 -1.05 51.12
CA VAL A 5 17.36 -1.05 50.68
C VAL A 5 17.44 -0.29 49.39
N LYS A 6 18.15 0.85 49.46
CA LYS A 6 18.66 1.64 48.34
C LYS A 6 19.92 0.96 47.80
N LYS A 7 20.12 0.94 46.50
CA LYS A 7 21.45 0.85 45.84
C LYS A 7 21.39 1.69 44.59
N LEU A 8 22.07 2.60 44.67
CA LEU A 8 23.15 3.45 44.18
C LEU A 8 23.71 3.03 42.81
N ALA A 9 23.88 4.09 42.04
CA ALA A 9 24.41 4.26 40.70
C ALA A 9 25.78 3.61 40.44
N ALA A 10 26.02 3.32 39.19
CA ALA A 10 27.33 3.50 38.57
C ALA A 10 27.15 3.91 37.10
N MET A 11 27.44 5.18 36.83
CA MET A 11 27.75 5.69 35.49
C MET A 11 29.14 5.16 35.10
N THR A 12 29.26 4.58 33.94
CA THR A 12 30.54 4.52 33.25
C THR A 12 30.39 5.10 31.87
N LEU A 13 30.99 6.26 31.73
CA LEU A 13 31.27 7.02 30.53
C LEU A 13 32.39 6.28 29.79
N SER A 14 32.15 5.83 28.55
CA SER A 14 33.23 5.41 27.66
C SER A 14 33.20 6.29 26.41
N LEU A 15 34.12 7.25 26.39
CA LEU A 15 34.55 7.95 25.19
C LEU A 15 35.37 6.99 24.34
N CYS A 16 35.00 6.82 23.08
CA CYS A 16 35.94 6.37 22.06
C CYS A 16 35.93 7.32 20.87
N PHE A 17 37.06 8.00 20.78
CA PHE A 17 37.56 8.79 19.67
C PHE A 17 38.01 7.86 18.54
N CYS A 18 37.72 8.22 17.29
CA CYS A 18 38.62 8.02 16.12
C CYS A 18 37.87 8.55 14.89
N ALA A 19 38.31 9.67 14.46
CA ALA A 19 39.33 9.95 13.45
C ALA A 19 38.80 9.86 11.99
N SER A 20 38.72 11.05 11.48
CA SER A 20 38.61 11.52 10.11
C SER A 20 39.44 10.73 9.08
N MET A 21 38.88 10.44 7.91
CA MET A 21 39.62 10.54 6.66
C MET A 21 38.77 11.17 5.57
N LEU A 22 39.18 12.35 5.19
CA LEU A 22 38.83 13.06 3.98
C LEU A 22 39.46 12.37 2.78
N ILE A 23 38.68 12.09 1.74
CA ILE A 23 39.21 12.05 0.39
C ILE A 23 38.31 12.90 -0.49
N SER A 24 38.98 13.83 -1.11
CA SER A 24 38.52 14.93 -1.96
C SER A 24 38.36 14.47 -3.42
N CYS A 25 37.58 15.30 -4.10
CA CYS A 25 37.61 15.66 -5.53
C CYS A 25 36.75 14.91 -6.52
N GLY A 26 35.92 15.74 -7.12
CA GLY A 26 35.34 15.56 -8.45
C GLY A 26 34.07 16.38 -8.66
N GLN A 27 34.22 17.73 -8.79
CA GLN A 27 33.12 18.58 -9.25
C GLN A 27 32.86 18.37 -10.74
N THR A 28 31.62 18.10 -11.10
CA THR A 28 31.01 18.61 -12.34
C THR A 28 29.62 19.11 -12.01
N LYS A 29 29.45 20.42 -12.18
CA LYS A 29 28.15 21.09 -12.11
C LYS A 29 27.34 20.72 -13.33
N ASN A 30 26.11 20.23 -13.12
CA ASN A 30 25.01 20.49 -14.05
C ASN A 30 23.74 20.69 -13.22
N GLY A 31 23.14 21.85 -13.38
CA GLY A 31 21.90 22.23 -12.71
C GLY A 31 20.72 21.49 -13.32
N GLY A 32 19.95 20.88 -12.45
CA GLY A 32 18.64 20.34 -12.75
C GLY A 32 17.91 20.28 -11.43
N ASN A 33 16.93 21.16 -11.27
CA ASN A 33 16.03 21.21 -10.12
C ASN A 33 15.11 19.99 -10.23
N GLY A 34 15.50 18.87 -9.63
CA GLY A 34 14.71 17.66 -9.48
C GLY A 34 14.49 17.44 -8.00
N SER A 35 13.23 17.46 -7.57
CA SER A 35 12.83 16.95 -6.29
C SER A 35 13.43 15.55 -6.11
N GLU A 36 14.30 15.36 -5.12
CA GLU A 36 14.73 14.04 -4.69
C GLU A 36 13.50 13.31 -4.11
N GLU A 37 12.78 12.60 -4.95
CA GLU A 37 11.97 11.49 -4.51
C GLU A 37 12.94 10.48 -3.91
N SER A 38 12.91 10.32 -2.59
CA SER A 38 13.62 9.24 -1.93
C SER A 38 13.03 7.94 -2.47
N ALA A 39 13.73 7.30 -3.40
CA ALA A 39 13.34 6.01 -3.90
C ALA A 39 13.27 5.04 -2.70
N PHE A 40 12.08 4.54 -2.42
CA PHE A 40 11.87 3.49 -1.43
C PHE A 40 12.67 2.27 -1.90
N SER A 41 13.75 1.95 -1.19
CA SER A 41 14.55 0.77 -1.48
C SER A 41 13.94 -0.43 -0.75
N VAL A 42 13.51 -1.43 -1.52
CA VAL A 42 13.02 -2.70 -0.98
C VAL A 42 14.22 -3.58 -0.68
N GLU A 43 14.50 -3.83 0.61
CA GLU A 43 15.37 -4.94 0.98
C GLU A 43 14.52 -6.22 0.99
N LEU A 44 14.90 -7.18 0.16
CA LEU A 44 14.26 -8.50 0.16
C LEU A 44 14.61 -9.23 1.45
N PRO A 45 13.66 -9.94 2.08
CA PRO A 45 13.93 -10.67 3.31
C PRO A 45 15.02 -11.72 3.08
N THR A 46 16.04 -11.68 3.93
CA THR A 46 17.10 -12.70 3.97
C THR A 46 16.62 -13.83 4.87
N GLY A 47 16.28 -14.97 4.31
CA GLY A 47 15.88 -16.13 5.09
C GLY A 47 14.61 -16.81 4.60
N VAL A 48 14.34 -16.74 3.32
CA VAL A 48 13.27 -17.55 2.70
C VAL A 48 13.62 -19.03 2.92
N GLU A 49 12.80 -19.73 3.72
CA GLU A 49 12.91 -21.19 3.82
C GLU A 49 12.77 -21.80 2.44
N GLU A 50 13.64 -22.77 2.13
CA GLU A 50 13.60 -23.49 0.88
C GLU A 50 12.26 -24.22 0.79
N SER A 51 11.31 -23.66 0.00
CA SER A 51 10.03 -24.32 -0.19
C SER A 51 10.20 -25.49 -1.16
N ALA A 52 9.39 -26.54 -1.00
CA ALA A 52 9.34 -27.65 -1.94
C ALA A 52 8.78 -27.26 -3.32
N ILE A 53 8.32 -26.04 -3.47
CA ILE A 53 7.79 -25.47 -4.72
C ILE A 53 8.84 -24.52 -5.27
N TYR A 54 9.45 -24.93 -6.37
CA TYR A 54 10.37 -24.09 -7.13
C TYR A 54 9.67 -23.53 -8.35
N VAL A 55 9.74 -22.22 -8.51
CA VAL A 55 9.28 -21.54 -9.73
C VAL A 55 10.50 -20.91 -10.39
N GLU A 56 10.82 -21.37 -11.59
CA GLU A 56 11.93 -20.84 -12.35
C GLU A 56 11.66 -19.38 -12.76
N ALA A 57 12.68 -18.54 -12.63
CA ALA A 57 12.58 -17.14 -13.05
C ALA A 57 12.37 -17.07 -14.57
N VAL A 58 11.40 -16.27 -15.00
CA VAL A 58 11.17 -16.02 -16.42
C VAL A 58 12.18 -14.97 -16.89
N GLU A 59 13.11 -15.38 -17.77
CA GLU A 59 14.12 -14.49 -18.34
C GLU A 59 13.48 -13.43 -19.25
N GLY A 60 14.03 -12.22 -19.24
CA GLY A 60 13.61 -11.13 -20.13
C GLY A 60 12.37 -10.36 -19.69
N ILE A 61 11.81 -10.64 -18.51
CA ILE A 61 10.76 -9.78 -17.92
C ILE A 61 11.42 -8.46 -17.48
N SER A 62 10.88 -7.34 -17.99
CA SER A 62 11.35 -6.02 -17.58
C SER A 62 10.92 -5.69 -16.15
N ASP A 63 11.62 -4.76 -15.50
CA ASP A 63 11.27 -4.27 -14.16
C ASP A 63 9.88 -3.62 -14.15
N ASP A 64 9.46 -3.06 -15.29
CA ASP A 64 8.13 -2.44 -15.47
C ASP A 64 6.99 -3.45 -15.70
N PHE A 65 7.28 -4.74 -15.80
CA PHE A 65 6.23 -5.75 -15.91
C PHE A 65 5.27 -5.67 -14.72
N ILE A 66 3.96 -5.63 -14.99
CA ILE A 66 2.94 -5.46 -13.96
C ILE A 66 2.85 -6.72 -13.11
N ARG A 67 3.24 -6.60 -11.85
CA ARG A 67 3.05 -7.57 -10.80
C ARG A 67 2.00 -7.00 -9.85
N GLY A 68 0.73 -7.18 -10.20
CA GLY A 68 -0.39 -6.52 -9.55
C GLY A 68 -1.13 -7.39 -8.55
N MET A 69 -1.77 -6.74 -7.58
CA MET A 69 -2.65 -7.36 -6.60
C MET A 69 -3.88 -6.51 -6.33
N ASP A 70 -5.05 -7.13 -6.14
CA ASP A 70 -6.26 -6.42 -5.69
C ASP A 70 -6.21 -6.24 -4.18
N ALA A 71 -6.28 -4.99 -3.72
CA ALA A 71 -6.28 -4.64 -2.30
C ALA A 71 -7.57 -3.93 -1.87
N SER A 72 -8.63 -4.01 -2.67
CA SER A 72 -9.86 -3.25 -2.46
C SER A 72 -10.52 -3.48 -1.10
N ALA A 73 -10.40 -4.68 -0.53
CA ALA A 73 -11.04 -5.01 0.75
C ALA A 73 -10.14 -4.80 1.99
N VAL A 74 -8.91 -4.30 1.82
CA VAL A 74 -7.93 -4.22 2.92
C VAL A 74 -8.44 -3.42 4.10
N LEU A 75 -8.99 -2.21 3.89
CA LEU A 75 -9.53 -1.40 5.00
C LEU A 75 -10.66 -2.10 5.75
N SER A 76 -11.54 -2.78 5.02
CA SER A 76 -12.65 -3.52 5.65
C SER A 76 -12.14 -4.69 6.50
N VAL A 77 -11.10 -5.37 6.04
CA VAL A 77 -10.46 -6.47 6.77
C VAL A 77 -9.76 -5.95 8.02
N GLU A 78 -9.00 -4.85 7.91
CA GLU A 78 -8.33 -4.20 9.06
C GLU A 78 -9.35 -3.68 10.08
N ASN A 79 -10.44 -3.06 9.63
CA ASN A 79 -11.53 -2.59 10.49
C ASN A 79 -12.24 -3.73 11.24
N SER A 80 -12.17 -4.97 10.75
CA SER A 80 -12.65 -6.15 11.47
C SER A 80 -11.69 -6.64 12.56
N GLY A 81 -10.54 -5.98 12.73
CA GLY A 81 -9.52 -6.30 13.72
C GLY A 81 -8.42 -7.24 13.20
N ALA A 82 -8.42 -7.56 11.92
CA ALA A 82 -7.33 -8.33 11.32
C ALA A 82 -6.03 -7.52 11.26
N LYS A 83 -4.91 -8.21 11.42
CA LYS A 83 -3.57 -7.65 11.38
C LYS A 83 -2.75 -8.38 10.34
N TYR A 84 -1.84 -7.67 9.72
CA TYR A 84 -0.88 -8.21 8.78
C TYR A 84 0.51 -8.22 9.38
N TYR A 85 1.32 -9.17 8.95
CA TYR A 85 2.65 -9.39 9.48
C TYR A 85 3.66 -9.53 8.34
N ASN A 86 4.89 -9.14 8.61
CA ASN A 86 6.01 -9.39 7.70
C ASN A 86 6.49 -10.85 7.80
N TYR A 87 7.53 -11.19 7.04
CA TYR A 87 8.08 -12.56 7.03
C TYR A 87 8.75 -12.96 8.35
N GLU A 88 9.13 -12.00 9.18
CA GLU A 88 9.71 -12.20 10.52
C GLU A 88 8.62 -12.36 11.59
N GLY A 89 7.35 -12.21 11.24
CA GLY A 89 6.21 -12.32 12.17
C GLY A 89 5.94 -11.05 12.98
N GLU A 90 6.49 -9.91 12.55
CA GLU A 90 6.23 -8.60 13.14
C GLU A 90 5.03 -7.93 12.46
N GLU A 91 4.19 -7.23 13.22
CA GLU A 91 3.04 -6.50 12.67
C GLU A 91 3.50 -5.40 11.72
N GLN A 92 3.00 -5.43 10.48
CA GLN A 92 3.40 -4.52 9.42
C GLN A 92 2.23 -4.15 8.52
N ASP A 93 2.29 -2.93 7.95
CA ASP A 93 1.36 -2.50 6.90
C ASP A 93 1.44 -3.47 5.70
N VAL A 94 0.30 -4.04 5.31
CA VAL A 94 0.24 -5.01 4.21
C VAL A 94 0.79 -4.45 2.90
N PHE A 95 0.62 -3.15 2.63
CA PHE A 95 1.16 -2.52 1.43
C PHE A 95 2.69 -2.51 1.42
N MET A 96 3.32 -2.34 2.59
CA MET A 96 4.77 -2.48 2.73
C MET A 96 5.20 -3.93 2.45
N THR A 97 4.52 -4.91 3.03
CA THR A 97 4.81 -6.32 2.78
C THR A 97 4.65 -6.69 1.30
N LEU A 98 3.60 -6.19 0.64
CA LEU A 98 3.39 -6.41 -0.78
C LEU A 98 4.51 -5.80 -1.64
N ALA A 99 4.92 -4.57 -1.35
CA ALA A 99 6.04 -3.92 -2.05
C ALA A 99 7.35 -4.70 -1.86
N GLN A 100 7.64 -5.14 -0.65
CA GLN A 100 8.80 -5.99 -0.33
C GLN A 100 8.75 -7.35 -1.05
N SER A 101 7.54 -7.85 -1.34
CA SER A 101 7.35 -9.08 -2.12
C SER A 101 7.43 -8.87 -3.65
N GLY A 102 7.77 -7.66 -4.10
CA GLY A 102 7.93 -7.33 -5.51
C GLY A 102 6.63 -6.94 -6.23
N VAL A 103 5.54 -6.73 -5.51
CA VAL A 103 4.31 -6.14 -6.08
C VAL A 103 4.57 -4.69 -6.42
N ASN A 104 4.25 -4.28 -7.65
CA ASN A 104 4.46 -2.92 -8.15
C ASN A 104 3.17 -2.22 -8.61
N TYR A 105 2.04 -2.92 -8.55
CA TYR A 105 0.72 -2.39 -8.88
C TYR A 105 -0.33 -2.85 -7.88
N ILE A 106 -1.20 -1.93 -7.48
CA ILE A 106 -2.39 -2.22 -6.68
C ILE A 106 -3.63 -1.88 -7.47
N ARG A 107 -4.53 -2.87 -7.65
CA ARG A 107 -5.86 -2.65 -8.19
C ARG A 107 -6.83 -2.29 -7.07
N ILE A 108 -7.62 -1.25 -7.28
CA ILE A 108 -8.65 -0.77 -6.35
C ILE A 108 -9.95 -0.62 -7.12
N ARG A 109 -11.00 -1.34 -6.72
CA ARG A 109 -12.34 -1.16 -7.24
C ARG A 109 -12.93 0.14 -6.69
N VAL A 110 -13.78 0.77 -7.50
CA VAL A 110 -14.55 1.94 -7.08
C VAL A 110 -16.01 1.75 -7.45
N TRP A 111 -16.86 1.88 -6.47
CA TRP A 111 -18.31 1.97 -6.58
C TRP A 111 -18.77 3.39 -6.33
N ASN A 112 -19.93 3.77 -6.90
CA ASN A 112 -20.42 5.14 -6.80
C ASN A 112 -20.93 5.45 -5.38
N ASP A 113 -21.86 4.64 -4.86
CA ASP A 113 -22.41 4.77 -3.51
C ASP A 113 -22.79 3.38 -2.97
N PRO A 114 -21.82 2.65 -2.34
CA PRO A 114 -22.01 1.28 -1.90
C PRO A 114 -22.77 1.14 -0.58
N TYR A 115 -23.75 2.02 -0.32
CA TYR A 115 -24.52 2.04 0.92
C TYR A 115 -26.04 2.03 0.65
N ASP A 116 -26.81 1.47 1.58
CA ASP A 116 -28.26 1.56 1.57
C ASP A 116 -28.75 2.93 2.11
N GLU A 117 -30.06 3.15 2.13
CA GLU A 117 -30.69 4.36 2.62
C GLU A 117 -30.47 4.64 4.13
N ASN A 118 -30.06 3.64 4.89
CA ASN A 118 -29.72 3.74 6.31
C ASN A 118 -28.20 3.89 6.53
N GLY A 119 -27.40 3.95 5.46
CA GLY A 119 -25.96 4.05 5.53
C GLY A 119 -25.25 2.71 5.79
N ASN A 120 -25.94 1.58 5.68
CA ASN A 120 -25.30 0.28 5.81
C ASN A 120 -24.59 -0.08 4.50
N GLY A 121 -23.33 -0.47 4.60
CA GLY A 121 -22.55 -0.88 3.44
C GLY A 121 -23.02 -2.21 2.86
N TYR A 122 -22.95 -2.34 1.54
CA TYR A 122 -23.29 -3.57 0.83
C TYR A 122 -22.25 -4.68 0.98
N GLY A 123 -21.09 -4.40 1.57
CA GLY A 123 -20.00 -5.32 1.78
C GLY A 123 -18.94 -5.30 0.66
N GLY A 124 -18.07 -6.28 0.65
CA GLY A 124 -16.99 -6.39 -0.34
C GLY A 124 -15.94 -5.27 -0.28
N GLY A 125 -15.84 -4.58 0.87
CA GLY A 125 -14.92 -3.46 1.09
C GLY A 125 -15.61 -2.10 1.12
N ASN A 126 -16.88 -1.98 0.68
CA ASN A 126 -17.61 -0.72 0.55
C ASN A 126 -16.77 0.38 -0.13
N ASN A 127 -16.19 0.02 -1.27
CA ASN A 127 -15.19 0.80 -1.98
C ASN A 127 -15.80 2.03 -2.66
N ASP A 128 -16.11 3.04 -1.87
CA ASP A 128 -16.40 4.39 -2.34
C ASP A 128 -15.12 5.15 -2.71
N LEU A 129 -15.28 6.40 -3.11
CA LEU A 129 -14.16 7.26 -3.51
C LEU A 129 -13.17 7.47 -2.36
N ASP A 130 -13.65 7.71 -1.14
CA ASP A 130 -12.78 7.98 0.01
C ASP A 130 -11.93 6.77 0.38
N THR A 131 -12.54 5.59 0.39
CA THR A 131 -11.85 4.30 0.56
C THR A 131 -10.78 4.11 -0.52
N ALA A 132 -11.10 4.40 -1.78
CA ALA A 132 -10.14 4.27 -2.88
C ALA A 132 -8.98 5.25 -2.77
N ILE A 133 -9.23 6.49 -2.35
CA ILE A 133 -8.20 7.51 -2.11
C ILE A 133 -7.26 7.06 -0.99
N GLU A 134 -7.77 6.53 0.11
CA GLU A 134 -6.94 6.07 1.22
C GLU A 134 -6.05 4.90 0.81
N LEU A 135 -6.63 3.87 0.17
CA LEU A 135 -5.87 2.72 -0.33
C LEU A 135 -4.81 3.14 -1.36
N GLY A 136 -5.16 4.07 -2.26
CA GLY A 136 -4.25 4.61 -3.26
C GLY A 136 -3.05 5.35 -2.64
N LYS A 137 -3.30 6.18 -1.62
CA LYS A 137 -2.24 6.86 -0.87
C LYS A 137 -1.30 5.86 -0.17
N ARG A 138 -1.84 4.80 0.41
CA ARG A 138 -1.02 3.75 1.04
C ARG A 138 -0.18 3.00 0.01
N ALA A 139 -0.75 2.64 -1.15
CA ALA A 139 -0.02 1.98 -2.22
C ALA A 139 1.15 2.85 -2.73
N THR A 140 0.88 4.12 -3.02
CA THR A 140 1.89 5.05 -3.56
C THR A 140 2.97 5.41 -2.54
N LYS A 141 2.66 5.41 -1.25
CA LYS A 141 3.65 5.59 -0.18
C LYS A 141 4.79 4.59 -0.27
N TYR A 142 4.52 3.36 -0.72
CA TYR A 142 5.49 2.28 -0.89
C TYR A 142 5.92 2.10 -2.35
N GLY A 143 5.77 3.12 -3.19
CA GLY A 143 6.26 3.14 -4.57
C GLY A 143 5.44 2.33 -5.57
N MET A 144 4.31 1.76 -5.17
CA MET A 144 3.44 1.02 -6.08
C MET A 144 2.55 1.95 -6.89
N LYS A 145 2.31 1.59 -8.14
CA LYS A 145 1.33 2.24 -9.01
C LYS A 145 -0.08 1.76 -8.68
N VAL A 146 -1.08 2.55 -9.04
CA VAL A 146 -2.50 2.24 -8.77
C VAL A 146 -3.25 2.03 -10.07
N CYS A 147 -4.03 0.97 -10.13
CA CYS A 147 -5.01 0.69 -11.18
C CYS A 147 -6.41 0.86 -10.57
N ILE A 148 -7.14 1.88 -11.00
CA ILE A 148 -8.52 2.10 -10.56
C ILE A 148 -9.45 1.32 -11.49
N ASP A 149 -10.32 0.52 -10.88
CA ASP A 149 -11.34 -0.27 -11.55
C ASP A 149 -12.74 0.30 -11.26
N PHE A 150 -13.23 1.14 -12.16
CA PHE A 150 -14.55 1.74 -12.05
C PHE A 150 -15.62 0.74 -12.48
N HIS A 151 -16.50 0.37 -11.57
CA HIS A 151 -17.63 -0.50 -11.87
C HIS A 151 -18.83 0.23 -12.49
N TYR A 152 -18.87 1.57 -12.39
CA TYR A 152 -20.02 2.38 -12.80
C TYR A 152 -21.35 1.87 -12.26
N SER A 153 -21.32 1.43 -11.02
CA SER A 153 -22.41 0.83 -10.26
C SER A 153 -22.21 1.14 -8.77
N ASP A 154 -23.23 0.88 -7.95
CA ASP A 154 -23.12 0.99 -6.49
C ASP A 154 -22.61 -0.29 -5.85
N PHE A 155 -22.50 -1.38 -6.61
CA PHE A 155 -22.01 -2.67 -6.15
C PHE A 155 -21.41 -3.46 -7.31
N TRP A 156 -21.26 -4.78 -7.15
CA TRP A 156 -20.67 -5.64 -8.16
C TRP A 156 -21.38 -5.53 -9.51
N ALA A 157 -20.62 -5.22 -10.54
CA ALA A 157 -21.02 -5.35 -11.93
C ALA A 157 -20.48 -6.68 -12.48
N ASP A 158 -21.37 -7.59 -12.81
CA ASP A 158 -21.07 -8.92 -13.40
C ASP A 158 -21.97 -9.16 -14.62
N PRO A 159 -21.76 -10.22 -15.41
CA PRO A 159 -22.55 -10.47 -16.61
C PRO A 159 -24.07 -10.57 -16.40
N LYS A 160 -24.53 -10.78 -15.15
CA LYS A 160 -25.96 -10.87 -14.80
C LYS A 160 -26.49 -9.64 -14.08
N ARG A 161 -25.59 -8.75 -13.62
CA ARG A 161 -25.92 -7.58 -12.82
C ARG A 161 -25.11 -6.38 -13.32
N GLN A 162 -25.70 -5.62 -14.22
CA GLN A 162 -25.10 -4.40 -14.78
C GLN A 162 -26.06 -3.22 -14.55
N HIS A 163 -26.23 -2.86 -13.27
CA HIS A 163 -27.08 -1.75 -12.89
C HIS A 163 -26.25 -0.48 -12.83
N ALA A 164 -26.73 0.58 -13.47
CA ALA A 164 -26.18 1.89 -13.28
C ALA A 164 -26.34 2.33 -11.81
N PRO A 165 -25.50 3.27 -11.31
CA PRO A 165 -25.66 3.83 -9.98
C PRO A 165 -27.08 4.34 -9.74
N LYS A 166 -27.61 4.15 -8.54
CA LYS A 166 -28.94 4.68 -8.15
C LYS A 166 -29.04 6.19 -8.34
N ALA A 167 -27.93 6.91 -8.16
CA ALA A 167 -27.85 8.35 -8.43
C ALA A 167 -28.10 8.73 -9.90
N TRP A 168 -27.98 7.76 -10.83
CA TRP A 168 -28.20 7.98 -12.27
C TRP A 168 -29.60 7.56 -12.74
N GLU A 169 -30.46 7.17 -11.81
CA GLU A 169 -31.82 6.82 -12.15
C GLU A 169 -32.57 8.01 -12.74
N GLY A 170 -33.25 7.84 -13.87
CA GLY A 170 -33.94 8.89 -14.58
C GLY A 170 -33.09 9.82 -15.44
N MET A 171 -31.77 9.75 -15.39
CA MET A 171 -30.88 10.54 -16.22
C MET A 171 -30.96 10.11 -17.70
N THR A 172 -30.88 11.12 -18.58
CA THR A 172 -30.70 10.94 -20.04
C THR A 172 -29.29 10.39 -20.34
N ALA A 173 -29.06 9.96 -21.56
CA ALA A 173 -27.74 9.51 -22.01
C ALA A 173 -26.66 10.60 -21.91
N ASP A 174 -27.04 11.85 -22.21
CA ASP A 174 -26.12 12.99 -22.16
C ASP A 174 -25.76 13.33 -20.69
N GLU A 175 -26.73 13.33 -19.77
CA GLU A 175 -26.48 13.53 -18.35
C GLU A 175 -25.59 12.40 -17.74
N LYS A 176 -25.79 11.16 -18.17
CA LYS A 176 -24.93 10.04 -17.75
C LYS A 176 -23.52 10.18 -18.29
N SER A 177 -23.39 10.67 -19.52
CA SER A 177 -22.08 10.95 -20.12
C SER A 177 -21.33 12.04 -19.34
N GLU A 178 -22.05 13.08 -18.91
CA GLU A 178 -21.47 14.16 -18.11
C GLU A 178 -21.10 13.69 -16.70
N ALA A 179 -21.89 12.79 -16.10
CA ALA A 179 -21.60 12.21 -14.78
C ALA A 179 -20.39 11.27 -14.77
N LEU A 180 -19.93 10.82 -15.94
CA LEU A 180 -18.73 9.98 -16.09
C LEU A 180 -17.42 10.76 -16.09
N TYR A 181 -17.47 12.08 -16.33
CA TYR A 181 -16.32 12.97 -16.43
C TYR A 181 -16.17 13.87 -15.20
#